data_f0b9d1d676519d37c31ad1f16f9d9cd3
#
_entry.id   f0b9d1d676519d37c31ad1f16f9d9cd3
#
_cell.length_a   1.000
_cell.length_b   1.000
_cell.length_c   1.000
_cell.angle_alpha   90.00
_cell.angle_beta   90.00
_cell.angle_gamma   90.00
#
_symmetry.space_group_name_H-M   'P 1'
#
loop_
_entity.id
_entity.type
_entity.pdbx_description
1 polymer ?
#
loop_
_entity_poly.entity_id
_entity_poly.type
_entity_poly.pdbx_seq_one_letter_code
_entity_poly.pdbx_strand_id
1 'polypeptide(L)'
;ISGELKPFFWLGDTAWLLAQKLTADEANVYFADRAEKNFNVIQTVLVHNMNVEEPDEKITAVLDNDFSKICSYSGYWEKIDTLVEMAAGYGLYMGLLPVWGAMVKKGYLNADNAESYGKYLADRYGQHENVIWILGGDIRGETGFDVWNILGNTIKKYAPEQLVTFHPFGRTSSAMWFNDCGWLDFNMFQSGHRRYDQSSLGFWDDNNVSEDFYGEDNWRYVRRELARTPLKPVLDGEPSYENIPQGLHDFSQPLWKAKDVRRYAYWSVFEGACGHTYGDNAIMQFYRENDKDAGYNVKTCWREALNDPGSAQMGYLYNLMTSVNFQDGKHNDNLINNGGFTKYDRITAFSGKDFALIYNYSGRSFELNLEALEFKPVSARWYDPASGVFLDKETAFSDVIDVPKNSSGESDMILVLK
;
A
#
# COMPACT_ATOMS: atom_id res chain seq x y z
N ILE A 1 23.97 -18.50 -0.06
CA ILE A 1 23.15 -18.47 1.14
C ILE A 1 22.01 -19.45 0.94
N SER A 2 22.07 -20.62 1.58
CA SER A 2 20.99 -21.60 1.58
C SER A 2 19.96 -21.21 2.66
N GLY A 3 19.21 -20.15 2.43
CA GLY A 3 18.08 -19.77 3.25
C GLY A 3 16.80 -20.41 2.68
N GLU A 4 16.01 -21.09 3.49
CA GLU A 4 14.64 -21.44 3.13
C GLU A 4 13.91 -20.16 2.72
N LEU A 5 13.30 -20.16 1.52
CA LEU A 5 12.44 -19.07 1.10
C LEU A 5 11.26 -18.98 2.07
N LYS A 6 11.19 -17.90 2.81
CA LYS A 6 10.05 -17.63 3.70
C LYS A 6 8.99 -16.84 2.95
N PRO A 7 7.72 -17.13 3.21
CA PRO A 7 6.63 -16.33 2.67
C PRO A 7 6.74 -14.89 3.10
N PHE A 8 6.55 -13.98 2.16
CA PHE A 8 6.55 -12.55 2.43
C PHE A 8 5.13 -11.99 2.34
N PHE A 9 4.61 -11.51 3.46
CA PHE A 9 3.37 -10.74 3.50
C PHE A 9 3.75 -9.26 3.52
N TRP A 10 3.42 -8.53 2.47
CA TRP A 10 3.71 -7.09 2.40
C TRP A 10 2.85 -6.34 3.41
N LEU A 11 3.48 -5.62 4.33
CA LEU A 11 2.84 -4.56 5.11
C LEU A 11 3.63 -3.27 4.92
N GLY A 12 3.14 -2.43 4.00
CA GLY A 12 3.78 -1.20 3.60
C GLY A 12 3.23 0.03 4.33
N ASP A 13 4.07 1.05 4.53
CA ASP A 13 3.66 2.39 4.93
C ASP A 13 4.05 3.43 3.87
N THR A 14 3.21 4.44 3.72
CA THR A 14 3.39 5.51 2.74
C THR A 14 4.10 6.70 3.37
N ALA A 15 5.32 6.95 2.90
CA ALA A 15 6.23 7.99 3.39
C ALA A 15 6.80 8.82 2.22
N TRP A 16 5.91 9.39 1.37
CA TRP A 16 6.31 9.99 0.10
C TRP A 16 7.47 10.99 0.24
N LEU A 17 7.43 11.86 1.25
CA LEU A 17 8.40 12.92 1.43
C LEU A 17 9.52 12.61 2.44
N LEU A 18 9.72 11.33 2.80
CA LEU A 18 10.76 10.91 3.76
C LEU A 18 12.15 11.43 3.35
N ALA A 19 12.55 11.14 2.10
CA ALA A 19 13.85 11.53 1.58
C ALA A 19 14.07 13.06 1.57
N GLN A 20 13.00 13.84 1.34
CA GLN A 20 13.07 15.29 1.28
C GLN A 20 13.05 15.94 2.67
N LYS A 21 12.20 15.44 3.57
CA LYS A 21 11.87 16.17 4.82
C LYS A 21 12.61 15.69 6.06
N LEU A 22 12.85 14.39 6.21
CA LEU A 22 13.43 13.88 7.44
C LEU A 22 14.96 13.98 7.47
N THR A 23 15.49 14.36 8.63
CA THR A 23 16.91 14.11 8.98
C THR A 23 17.11 12.63 9.29
N ALA A 24 18.37 12.17 9.36
CA ALA A 24 18.67 10.79 9.74
C ALA A 24 18.12 10.44 11.14
N ASP A 25 18.25 11.35 12.12
CA ASP A 25 17.70 11.12 13.48
C ASP A 25 16.16 11.01 13.48
N GLU A 26 15.48 11.81 12.69
CA GLU A 26 14.04 11.75 12.55
C GLU A 26 13.59 10.47 11.82
N ALA A 27 14.30 10.08 10.76
CA ALA A 27 14.05 8.83 10.06
C ALA A 27 14.25 7.61 10.99
N ASN A 28 15.24 7.66 11.87
CA ASN A 28 15.46 6.63 12.88
C ASN A 28 14.24 6.44 13.80
N VAL A 29 13.63 7.53 14.27
CA VAL A 29 12.40 7.49 15.07
C VAL A 29 11.24 6.87 14.28
N TYR A 30 11.08 7.28 13.01
CA TYR A 30 10.02 6.77 12.14
C TYR A 30 10.19 5.27 11.84
N PHE A 31 11.39 4.83 11.46
CA PHE A 31 11.66 3.43 11.15
C PHE A 31 11.50 2.52 12.38
N ALA A 32 11.94 2.98 13.56
CA ALA A 32 11.75 2.24 14.81
C ALA A 32 10.25 2.00 15.11
N ASP A 33 9.42 3.05 15.00
CA ASP A 33 7.98 2.95 15.20
C ASP A 33 7.33 1.97 14.21
N ARG A 34 7.68 2.08 12.92
CA ARG A 34 7.10 1.22 11.90
C ARG A 34 7.52 -0.25 12.06
N ALA A 35 8.78 -0.51 12.37
CA ALA A 35 9.26 -1.86 12.66
C ALA A 35 8.57 -2.48 13.88
N GLU A 36 8.38 -1.72 14.97
CA GLU A 36 7.65 -2.17 16.17
C GLU A 36 6.20 -2.56 15.84
N LYS A 37 5.58 -1.89 14.88
CA LYS A 37 4.21 -2.17 14.39
C LYS A 37 4.14 -3.23 13.28
N ASN A 38 5.22 -3.97 13.05
CA ASN A 38 5.34 -5.02 12.03
C ASN A 38 5.25 -4.54 10.57
N PHE A 39 5.42 -3.26 10.30
CA PHE A 39 5.64 -2.82 8.93
C PHE A 39 6.96 -3.40 8.42
N ASN A 40 6.99 -3.76 7.14
CA ASN A 40 8.17 -4.33 6.52
C ASN A 40 8.57 -3.65 5.20
N VAL A 41 7.76 -2.72 4.69
CA VAL A 41 8.08 -1.92 3.52
C VAL A 41 7.76 -0.45 3.77
N ILE A 42 8.66 0.45 3.37
CA ILE A 42 8.45 1.91 3.39
C ILE A 42 8.48 2.42 1.96
N GLN A 43 7.36 2.96 1.47
CA GLN A 43 7.27 3.60 0.15
C GLN A 43 7.71 5.07 0.25
N THR A 44 8.72 5.46 -0.54
CA THR A 44 9.20 6.85 -0.57
C THR A 44 9.67 7.27 -1.95
N VAL A 45 9.57 8.57 -2.24
CA VAL A 45 9.98 9.13 -3.53
C VAL A 45 11.40 9.68 -3.42
N LEU A 46 12.28 9.27 -4.33
CA LEU A 46 13.63 9.82 -4.40
C LEU A 46 13.63 11.27 -4.91
N VAL A 47 12.93 11.57 -5.99
CA VAL A 47 12.78 12.94 -6.50
C VAL A 47 11.31 13.26 -6.68
N HIS A 48 10.70 13.88 -5.65
CA HIS A 48 9.28 14.24 -5.67
C HIS A 48 9.04 15.57 -6.39
N ASN A 49 9.89 16.56 -6.15
CA ASN A 49 9.82 17.89 -6.76
C ASN A 49 11.23 18.38 -7.06
N MET A 50 11.39 19.05 -8.22
CA MET A 50 12.69 19.62 -8.62
C MET A 50 13.06 20.89 -7.82
N ASN A 51 12.05 21.61 -7.36
CA ASN A 51 12.20 22.77 -6.50
C ASN A 51 12.01 22.35 -5.05
N VAL A 52 13.00 21.73 -4.45
CA VAL A 52 13.05 21.63 -3.00
C VAL A 52 13.48 23.02 -2.52
N GLU A 53 12.53 23.82 -2.04
CA GLU A 53 12.79 25.10 -1.38
C GLU A 53 13.39 24.88 0.01
N GLU A 54 14.49 24.17 0.06
CA GLU A 54 15.35 24.17 1.24
C GLU A 54 16.43 25.22 1.02
N PRO A 55 16.77 26.02 2.02
CA PRO A 55 17.77 27.06 1.89
C PRO A 55 19.20 26.52 1.71
N ASP A 56 19.38 25.23 1.67
CA ASP A 56 20.67 24.57 1.49
C ASP A 56 20.80 24.03 0.06
N GLU A 57 21.59 24.71 -0.78
CA GLU A 57 21.93 24.30 -2.15
C GLU A 57 22.52 22.87 -2.24
N LYS A 58 22.86 22.26 -1.09
CA LYS A 58 23.40 20.89 -1.00
C LYS A 58 22.37 19.77 -1.14
N ILE A 59 21.08 20.07 -1.27
CA ILE A 59 20.01 19.06 -1.32
C ILE A 59 19.53 18.76 -2.75
N THR A 60 20.20 19.22 -3.77
CA THR A 60 19.81 19.03 -5.16
C THR A 60 20.18 17.63 -5.66
N ALA A 61 19.21 16.85 -6.15
CA ALA A 61 19.45 15.51 -6.70
C ALA A 61 20.05 15.53 -8.11
N VAL A 62 19.55 16.43 -8.96
CA VAL A 62 19.97 16.59 -10.36
C VAL A 62 20.15 18.07 -10.70
N LEU A 63 20.96 18.38 -11.73
CA LEU A 63 21.20 19.73 -12.20
C LEU A 63 20.34 20.05 -13.43
N ASP A 64 20.01 21.32 -13.59
CA ASP A 64 19.30 21.86 -14.77
C ASP A 64 17.96 21.12 -15.08
N ASN A 65 17.33 20.50 -14.08
CA ASN A 65 16.15 19.64 -14.25
C ASN A 65 16.38 18.48 -15.23
N ASP A 66 17.60 17.98 -15.35
CA ASP A 66 17.99 16.94 -16.29
C ASP A 66 18.52 15.71 -15.55
N PHE A 67 17.80 14.59 -15.63
CA PHE A 67 18.14 13.34 -14.95
C PHE A 67 19.38 12.62 -15.52
N SER A 68 20.00 13.12 -16.60
CA SER A 68 21.36 12.72 -16.99
C SER A 68 22.45 13.43 -16.20
N LYS A 69 22.13 14.51 -15.47
CA LYS A 69 23.07 15.35 -14.73
C LYS A 69 22.90 15.16 -13.22
N ILE A 70 23.35 14.02 -12.71
CA ILE A 70 23.28 13.72 -11.27
C ILE A 70 24.18 14.69 -10.49
N CYS A 71 23.64 15.29 -9.43
CA CYS A 71 24.36 16.21 -8.56
C CYS A 71 25.17 15.45 -7.50
N SER A 72 26.43 15.09 -7.80
CA SER A 72 27.27 14.29 -6.92
C SER A 72 27.86 15.05 -5.72
N TYR A 73 27.72 16.37 -5.66
CA TYR A 73 28.30 17.22 -4.59
C TYR A 73 27.25 17.74 -3.59
N SER A 74 25.98 17.39 -3.76
CA SER A 74 24.89 17.94 -2.95
C SER A 74 24.69 17.27 -1.59
N GLY A 75 25.30 16.11 -1.34
CA GLY A 75 25.03 15.28 -0.17
C GLY A 75 23.65 14.58 -0.20
N TYR A 76 22.86 14.81 -1.25
CA TYR A 76 21.51 14.26 -1.36
C TYR A 76 21.53 12.72 -1.45
N TRP A 77 22.37 12.19 -2.32
CA TRP A 77 22.44 10.74 -2.54
C TRP A 77 23.08 10.01 -1.35
N GLU A 78 24.03 10.61 -0.65
CA GLU A 78 24.60 10.09 0.60
C GLU A 78 23.56 10.02 1.71
N LYS A 79 22.61 10.97 1.74
CA LYS A 79 21.45 10.91 2.64
C LYS A 79 20.56 9.72 2.30
N ILE A 80 20.28 9.46 1.01
CA ILE A 80 19.49 8.30 0.58
C ILE A 80 20.20 6.98 0.97
N ASP A 81 21.52 6.89 0.76
CA ASP A 81 22.30 5.72 1.19
C ASP A 81 22.12 5.45 2.68
N THR A 82 22.25 6.49 3.51
CA THR A 82 22.03 6.40 4.97
C THR A 82 20.64 5.91 5.31
N LEU A 83 19.60 6.38 4.61
CA LEU A 83 18.22 5.96 4.84
C LEU A 83 18.00 4.48 4.46
N VAL A 84 18.58 4.03 3.33
CA VAL A 84 18.48 2.63 2.88
C VAL A 84 19.19 1.69 3.87
N GLU A 85 20.39 2.04 4.32
CA GLU A 85 21.16 1.26 5.29
C GLU A 85 20.45 1.21 6.66
N MET A 86 19.93 2.35 7.10
CA MET A 86 19.18 2.45 8.37
C MET A 86 17.93 1.59 8.33
N ALA A 87 17.14 1.65 7.25
CA ALA A 87 15.96 0.81 7.06
C ALA A 87 16.31 -0.69 7.13
N ALA A 88 17.41 -1.10 6.47
CA ALA A 88 17.91 -2.47 6.54
C ALA A 88 18.22 -2.90 7.99
N GLY A 89 18.78 -1.99 8.79
CA GLY A 89 19.04 -2.24 10.23
C GLY A 89 17.78 -2.52 11.05
N TYR A 90 16.62 -2.02 10.62
CA TYR A 90 15.31 -2.31 11.21
C TYR A 90 14.58 -3.49 10.53
N GLY A 91 15.18 -4.15 9.55
CA GLY A 91 14.54 -5.21 8.76
C GLY A 91 13.48 -4.69 7.78
N LEU A 92 13.53 -3.40 7.43
CA LEU A 92 12.59 -2.74 6.53
C LEU A 92 13.13 -2.74 5.09
N TYR A 93 12.27 -3.06 4.15
CA TYR A 93 12.50 -2.83 2.72
C TYR A 93 12.15 -1.37 2.38
N MET A 94 12.91 -0.78 1.47
CA MET A 94 12.64 0.53 0.91
C MET A 94 11.99 0.37 -0.46
N GLY A 95 10.70 0.70 -0.57
CA GLY A 95 9.98 0.85 -1.84
C GLY A 95 10.32 2.21 -2.45
N LEU A 96 11.36 2.24 -3.28
CA LEU A 96 11.90 3.48 -3.83
C LEU A 96 11.21 3.86 -5.13
N LEU A 97 10.54 5.03 -5.15
CA LEU A 97 10.09 5.65 -6.38
C LEU A 97 11.21 6.51 -6.95
N PRO A 98 11.79 6.17 -8.12
CA PRO A 98 12.85 6.98 -8.75
C PRO A 98 12.46 8.45 -8.89
N VAL A 99 11.24 8.70 -9.31
CA VAL A 99 10.65 10.04 -9.46
C VAL A 99 9.15 9.98 -9.18
N TRP A 100 8.56 11.12 -8.84
CA TRP A 100 7.11 11.26 -8.94
C TRP A 100 6.68 11.44 -10.41
N GLY A 101 5.56 10.87 -10.81
CA GLY A 101 5.09 10.88 -12.21
C GLY A 101 5.02 12.26 -12.86
N ALA A 102 4.84 13.32 -12.06
CA ALA A 102 4.89 14.69 -12.55
C ALA A 102 6.23 15.04 -13.22
N MET A 103 7.34 14.39 -12.87
CA MET A 103 8.65 14.64 -13.50
C MET A 103 8.67 14.16 -14.95
N VAL A 104 8.02 13.04 -15.24
CA VAL A 104 7.82 12.54 -16.61
C VAL A 104 6.83 13.42 -17.37
N LYS A 105 5.71 13.79 -16.75
CA LYS A 105 4.70 14.66 -17.38
C LYS A 105 5.26 16.03 -17.78
N LYS A 106 6.23 16.56 -17.01
CA LYS A 106 6.94 17.82 -17.30
C LYS A 106 8.11 17.65 -18.26
N GLY A 107 8.46 16.42 -18.66
CA GLY A 107 9.57 16.12 -19.57
C GLY A 107 10.96 16.19 -18.95
N TYR A 108 11.08 16.32 -17.63
CA TYR A 108 12.38 16.33 -16.94
C TYR A 108 13.04 14.94 -17.00
N LEU A 109 12.29 13.88 -16.66
CA LEU A 109 12.65 12.52 -17.01
C LEU A 109 11.92 12.17 -18.33
N ASN A 110 12.69 11.76 -19.33
CA ASN A 110 12.23 11.49 -20.69
C ASN A 110 13.01 10.31 -21.30
N ALA A 111 12.69 9.92 -22.53
CA ALA A 111 13.32 8.77 -23.18
C ALA A 111 14.84 8.92 -23.38
N ASP A 112 15.35 10.14 -23.50
CA ASP A 112 16.78 10.38 -23.76
C ASP A 112 17.63 10.21 -22.48
N ASN A 113 17.06 10.43 -21.30
CA ASN A 113 17.80 10.37 -20.03
C ASN A 113 17.37 9.24 -19.06
N ALA A 114 16.28 8.51 -19.36
CA ALA A 114 15.77 7.45 -18.49
C ALA A 114 16.75 6.28 -18.32
N GLU A 115 17.48 5.87 -19.39
CA GLU A 115 18.45 4.79 -19.29
C GLU A 115 19.63 5.17 -18.39
N SER A 116 20.20 6.37 -18.57
CA SER A 116 21.32 6.84 -17.75
C SER A 116 20.94 6.97 -16.27
N TYR A 117 19.73 7.49 -15.99
CA TYR A 117 19.23 7.61 -14.62
C TYR A 117 18.94 6.23 -14.00
N GLY A 118 18.27 5.34 -14.72
CA GLY A 118 18.01 3.98 -14.26
C GLY A 118 19.28 3.20 -13.98
N LYS A 119 20.29 3.35 -14.83
CA LYS A 119 21.62 2.75 -14.60
C LYS A 119 22.29 3.30 -13.34
N TYR A 120 22.27 4.62 -13.15
CA TYR A 120 22.81 5.24 -11.93
C TYR A 120 22.20 4.68 -10.67
N LEU A 121 20.85 4.56 -10.64
CA LEU A 121 20.12 4.01 -9.49
C LEU A 121 20.46 2.55 -9.25
N ALA A 122 20.48 1.75 -10.30
CA ALA A 122 20.80 0.33 -10.19
C ALA A 122 22.27 0.07 -9.80
N ASP A 123 23.22 0.85 -10.32
CA ASP A 123 24.63 0.79 -9.91
C ASP A 123 24.81 1.16 -8.43
N ARG A 124 24.02 2.12 -7.90
CA ARG A 124 24.14 2.59 -6.52
C ARG A 124 23.41 1.67 -5.53
N TYR A 125 22.21 1.22 -5.86
CA TYR A 125 21.34 0.50 -4.94
C TYR A 125 21.12 -0.97 -5.29
N GLY A 126 21.63 -1.47 -6.41
CA GLY A 126 21.39 -2.84 -6.89
C GLY A 126 21.98 -3.94 -6.00
N GLN A 127 22.89 -3.61 -5.09
CA GLN A 127 23.47 -4.55 -4.13
C GLN A 127 22.75 -4.55 -2.76
N HIS A 128 21.76 -3.67 -2.57
CA HIS A 128 20.98 -3.59 -1.34
C HIS A 128 19.78 -4.55 -1.43
N GLU A 129 19.81 -5.63 -0.65
CA GLU A 129 18.76 -6.67 -0.65
C GLU A 129 17.40 -6.13 -0.18
N ASN A 130 17.37 -4.98 0.52
CA ASN A 130 16.18 -4.34 1.05
C ASN A 130 15.61 -3.24 0.12
N VAL A 131 15.93 -3.22 -1.16
CA VAL A 131 15.38 -2.25 -2.12
C VAL A 131 14.39 -2.91 -3.08
N ILE A 132 13.23 -2.28 -3.21
CA ILE A 132 12.18 -2.60 -4.19
C ILE A 132 11.91 -1.33 -5.01
N TRP A 133 11.80 -1.45 -6.33
CA TRP A 133 11.55 -0.31 -7.21
C TRP A 133 10.07 -0.15 -7.50
N ILE A 134 9.57 1.07 -7.35
CA ILE A 134 8.19 1.42 -7.64
C ILE A 134 8.20 2.55 -8.66
N LEU A 135 7.97 2.25 -9.93
CA LEU A 135 7.91 3.27 -10.98
C LEU A 135 6.59 4.05 -10.90
N GLY A 136 6.44 5.16 -11.60
CA GLY A 136 5.18 5.89 -11.66
C GLY A 136 5.04 7.00 -10.62
N GLY A 137 3.98 6.92 -9.79
CA GLY A 137 3.57 7.97 -8.83
C GLY A 137 2.49 8.89 -9.40
N ASP A 138 1.21 8.61 -9.08
CA ASP A 138 0.01 9.33 -9.53
C ASP A 138 -0.03 9.66 -11.02
N ILE A 139 0.36 8.71 -11.86
CA ILE A 139 0.40 8.88 -13.30
C ILE A 139 -0.18 7.67 -14.02
N ARG A 140 -0.87 7.90 -15.13
CA ARG A 140 -1.31 6.83 -16.03
C ARG A 140 -0.12 6.29 -16.81
N GLY A 141 -0.05 4.99 -16.98
CA GLY A 141 1.08 4.34 -17.63
C GLY A 141 1.26 4.72 -19.11
N GLU A 142 0.19 5.13 -19.82
CA GLU A 142 0.31 5.65 -21.17
C GLU A 142 1.05 6.99 -21.24
N THR A 143 1.05 7.77 -20.17
CA THR A 143 1.84 9.01 -20.09
C THR A 143 3.30 8.68 -19.82
N GLY A 144 4.12 8.79 -20.84
CA GLY A 144 5.53 8.43 -20.78
C GLY A 144 5.78 6.91 -20.81
N PHE A 145 4.94 6.15 -21.53
CA PHE A 145 5.02 4.70 -21.65
C PHE A 145 6.44 4.21 -21.98
N ASP A 146 7.11 4.84 -22.95
CA ASP A 146 8.47 4.49 -23.34
C ASP A 146 9.48 4.79 -22.20
N VAL A 147 9.29 5.89 -21.47
CA VAL A 147 10.15 6.28 -20.35
C VAL A 147 10.10 5.21 -19.25
N TRP A 148 8.89 4.76 -18.89
CA TRP A 148 8.71 3.73 -17.89
C TRP A 148 9.29 2.38 -18.31
N ASN A 149 9.12 1.99 -19.59
CA ASN A 149 9.72 0.77 -20.11
C ASN A 149 11.25 0.85 -20.16
N ILE A 150 11.84 1.98 -20.59
CA ILE A 150 13.29 2.17 -20.57
C ILE A 150 13.80 2.05 -19.12
N LEU A 151 13.19 2.77 -18.20
CA LEU A 151 13.60 2.79 -16.79
C LEU A 151 13.49 1.39 -16.14
N GLY A 152 12.35 0.71 -16.30
CA GLY A 152 12.12 -0.61 -15.74
C GLY A 152 13.05 -1.68 -16.31
N ASN A 153 13.23 -1.71 -17.63
CA ASN A 153 14.17 -2.63 -18.28
C ASN A 153 15.62 -2.34 -17.88
N THR A 154 15.99 -1.07 -17.71
CA THR A 154 17.33 -0.70 -17.27
C THR A 154 17.61 -1.17 -15.86
N ILE A 155 16.68 -0.94 -14.94
CA ILE A 155 16.80 -1.44 -13.55
C ILE A 155 16.94 -2.96 -13.56
N LYS A 156 16.07 -3.69 -14.25
CA LYS A 156 16.16 -5.16 -14.35
C LYS A 156 17.45 -5.65 -14.99
N LYS A 157 18.02 -4.92 -15.91
CA LYS A 157 19.30 -5.28 -16.56
C LYS A 157 20.48 -5.20 -15.58
N TYR A 158 20.51 -4.20 -14.71
CA TYR A 158 21.64 -3.92 -13.80
C TYR A 158 21.42 -4.39 -12.36
N ALA A 159 20.16 -4.59 -11.94
CA ALA A 159 19.76 -5.11 -10.63
C ALA A 159 18.65 -6.17 -10.78
N PRO A 160 18.95 -7.34 -11.43
CA PRO A 160 17.94 -8.32 -11.85
C PRO A 160 17.19 -8.96 -10.69
N GLU A 161 17.79 -9.05 -9.51
CA GLU A 161 17.20 -9.68 -8.33
C GLU A 161 16.21 -8.78 -7.59
N GLN A 162 16.24 -7.46 -7.85
CA GLN A 162 15.34 -6.53 -7.18
C GLN A 162 13.97 -6.51 -7.86
N LEU A 163 12.92 -6.48 -7.05
CA LEU A 163 11.54 -6.41 -7.55
C LEU A 163 11.22 -5.01 -8.09
N VAL A 164 10.44 -4.99 -9.17
CA VAL A 164 9.99 -3.75 -9.82
C VAL A 164 8.47 -3.79 -9.99
N THR A 165 7.79 -2.71 -9.62
CA THR A 165 6.37 -2.49 -9.89
C THR A 165 6.12 -1.07 -10.41
N PHE A 166 4.84 -0.72 -10.59
CA PHE A 166 4.44 0.61 -11.06
C PHE A 166 3.26 1.12 -10.23
N HIS A 167 3.43 2.28 -9.59
CA HIS A 167 2.39 2.99 -8.85
C HIS A 167 1.54 3.83 -9.83
N PRO A 168 0.28 3.45 -10.07
CA PRO A 168 -0.55 4.09 -11.07
C PRO A 168 -1.30 5.31 -10.53
N PHE A 169 -2.03 5.98 -11.42
CA PHE A 169 -2.99 7.03 -11.07
C PHE A 169 -4.20 6.45 -10.34
N GLY A 170 -4.86 7.29 -9.54
CA GLY A 170 -6.04 6.92 -8.73
C GLY A 170 -7.08 6.11 -9.49
N ARG A 171 -7.54 5.01 -8.88
CA ARG A 171 -8.52 4.06 -9.41
C ARG A 171 -8.09 3.34 -10.69
N THR A 172 -6.77 3.19 -10.87
CA THR A 172 -6.19 2.39 -11.96
C THR A 172 -5.25 1.33 -11.40
N SER A 173 -4.74 0.47 -12.27
CA SER A 173 -3.78 -0.58 -11.94
C SER A 173 -2.64 -0.58 -12.95
N SER A 174 -1.43 -0.91 -12.48
CA SER A 174 -0.25 -1.12 -13.33
C SER A 174 -0.51 -2.12 -14.45
N ALA A 175 -1.33 -3.13 -14.17
CA ALA A 175 -1.68 -4.17 -15.14
C ALA A 175 -2.41 -3.65 -16.38
N MET A 176 -3.04 -2.47 -16.31
CA MET A 176 -3.70 -1.87 -17.47
C MET A 176 -2.72 -1.56 -18.60
N TRP A 177 -1.44 -1.34 -18.28
CA TRP A 177 -0.41 -0.93 -19.23
C TRP A 177 0.77 -1.88 -19.32
N PHE A 178 1.16 -2.52 -18.20
CA PHE A 178 2.45 -3.19 -18.07
C PHE A 178 2.38 -4.66 -17.68
N ASN A 179 1.19 -5.29 -17.65
CA ASN A 179 1.06 -6.68 -17.23
C ASN A 179 1.99 -7.63 -18.02
N ASP A 180 2.15 -7.38 -19.31
CA ASP A 180 2.98 -8.21 -20.20
C ASP A 180 4.45 -7.78 -20.24
N CYS A 181 4.81 -6.71 -19.54
CA CYS A 181 6.19 -6.24 -19.47
C CYS A 181 7.04 -7.14 -18.56
N GLY A 182 8.19 -7.57 -19.09
CA GLY A 182 9.10 -8.47 -18.35
C GLY A 182 9.75 -7.84 -17.12
N TRP A 183 9.77 -6.52 -17.03
CA TRP A 183 10.31 -5.81 -15.86
C TRP A 183 9.31 -5.70 -14.70
N LEU A 184 8.00 -5.82 -14.95
CA LEU A 184 6.97 -5.72 -13.89
C LEU A 184 6.86 -7.07 -13.17
N ASP A 185 7.25 -7.13 -11.91
CA ASP A 185 7.21 -8.37 -11.11
C ASP A 185 5.86 -8.60 -10.46
N PHE A 186 5.17 -7.54 -9.99
CA PHE A 186 3.85 -7.62 -9.39
C PHE A 186 2.99 -6.41 -9.75
N ASN A 187 1.67 -6.59 -9.72
CA ASN A 187 0.72 -5.55 -10.03
C ASN A 187 0.41 -4.71 -8.80
N MET A 188 0.41 -3.39 -8.95
CA MET A 188 0.00 -2.44 -7.95
C MET A 188 -1.19 -1.63 -8.47
N PHE A 189 -2.18 -1.39 -7.63
CA PHE A 189 -3.29 -0.49 -7.93
C PHE A 189 -3.45 0.57 -6.85
N GLN A 190 -4.17 1.64 -7.16
CA GLN A 190 -4.51 2.73 -6.24
C GLN A 190 -6.03 2.81 -6.13
N SER A 191 -6.60 2.45 -4.97
CA SER A 191 -8.05 2.40 -4.74
C SER A 191 -8.61 3.62 -4.00
N GLY A 192 -7.76 4.40 -3.31
CA GLY A 192 -8.16 5.60 -2.53
C GLY A 192 -8.65 6.74 -3.43
N HIS A 193 -9.21 7.73 -2.96
CA HIS A 193 -9.58 8.33 -1.67
C HIS A 193 -11.04 8.76 -1.71
N ARG A 194 -11.83 8.11 -2.54
CA ARG A 194 -13.19 8.50 -2.93
C ARG A 194 -14.22 7.57 -2.35
N ARG A 195 -15.34 8.14 -1.85
CA ARG A 195 -16.52 7.37 -1.44
C ARG A 195 -17.36 6.95 -2.63
N TYR A 196 -18.26 5.97 -2.40
CA TYR A 196 -19.23 5.50 -3.39
C TYR A 196 -20.14 6.57 -3.99
N ASP A 197 -20.42 7.64 -3.23
CA ASP A 197 -21.29 8.73 -3.66
C ASP A 197 -20.54 9.88 -4.36
N GLN A 198 -19.24 9.79 -4.49
CA GLN A 198 -18.37 10.78 -5.13
C GLN A 198 -18.01 10.32 -6.55
N SER A 199 -18.77 10.76 -7.55
CA SER A 199 -18.54 10.39 -8.95
C SER A 199 -17.31 11.07 -9.56
N SER A 200 -16.97 12.29 -9.14
CA SER A 200 -15.81 13.04 -9.59
C SER A 200 -15.26 13.94 -8.48
N LEU A 201 -13.94 14.03 -8.40
CA LEU A 201 -13.22 14.91 -7.49
C LEU A 201 -12.74 16.21 -8.17
N GLY A 202 -13.02 16.39 -9.44
CA GLY A 202 -12.64 17.56 -10.21
C GLY A 202 -12.19 17.23 -11.64
N PHE A 203 -11.78 18.25 -12.39
CA PHE A 203 -11.40 18.11 -13.80
C PHE A 203 -10.17 17.24 -14.05
N TRP A 204 -9.35 17.03 -13.03
CA TRP A 204 -8.16 16.17 -13.10
C TRP A 204 -8.49 14.68 -12.91
N ASP A 205 -9.72 14.38 -12.48
CA ASP A 205 -10.18 13.02 -12.23
C ASP A 205 -11.14 12.59 -13.34
N ASP A 206 -10.59 12.00 -14.36
CA ASP A 206 -11.29 11.54 -15.56
C ASP A 206 -11.66 10.05 -15.54
N ASN A 207 -11.44 9.35 -14.37
CA ASN A 207 -11.69 7.93 -14.22
C ASN A 207 -13.11 7.57 -13.77
N ASN A 208 -14.01 8.51 -13.69
CA ASN A 208 -15.32 8.32 -13.08
C ASN A 208 -16.40 7.73 -14.00
N VAL A 209 -16.08 7.49 -15.25
CA VAL A 209 -17.05 7.10 -16.30
C VAL A 209 -16.95 5.63 -16.72
N SER A 210 -15.99 4.88 -16.20
CA SER A 210 -15.78 3.48 -16.57
C SER A 210 -16.12 2.54 -15.41
N GLU A 211 -16.79 1.43 -15.73
CA GLU A 211 -17.06 0.33 -14.78
C GLU A 211 -15.77 -0.35 -14.29
N ASP A 212 -14.63 -0.11 -14.94
CA ASP A 212 -13.31 -0.63 -14.56
C ASP A 212 -12.64 0.14 -13.41
N PHE A 213 -13.22 1.24 -12.95
CA PHE A 213 -12.69 2.10 -11.89
C PHE A 213 -13.51 1.97 -10.61
N TYR A 214 -13.09 1.11 -9.69
CA TYR A 214 -13.90 0.61 -8.60
C TYR A 214 -13.88 1.44 -7.30
N GLY A 215 -12.88 2.30 -7.09
CA GLY A 215 -12.77 3.11 -5.86
C GLY A 215 -12.79 2.26 -4.59
N GLU A 216 -13.75 2.50 -3.70
CA GLU A 216 -13.88 1.81 -2.41
C GLU A 216 -14.02 0.28 -2.51
N ASP A 217 -14.47 -0.25 -3.64
CA ASP A 217 -14.49 -1.70 -3.89
C ASP A 217 -13.09 -2.23 -4.27
N ASN A 218 -12.07 -1.98 -3.46
CA ASN A 218 -10.69 -2.34 -3.77
C ASN A 218 -10.48 -3.85 -4.02
N TRP A 219 -11.30 -4.70 -3.42
CA TRP A 219 -11.34 -6.13 -3.67
C TRP A 219 -11.58 -6.49 -5.15
N ARG A 220 -12.28 -5.64 -5.91
CA ARG A 220 -12.57 -5.88 -7.34
C ARG A 220 -11.30 -5.73 -8.20
N TYR A 221 -10.38 -4.84 -7.81
CA TYR A 221 -9.06 -4.77 -8.47
C TYR A 221 -8.30 -6.07 -8.27
N VAL A 222 -8.28 -6.59 -7.05
CA VAL A 222 -7.58 -7.85 -6.74
C VAL A 222 -8.10 -8.98 -7.62
N ARG A 223 -9.44 -9.19 -7.68
CA ARG A 223 -10.05 -10.21 -8.56
C ARG A 223 -9.68 -10.04 -10.02
N ARG A 224 -9.79 -8.81 -10.52
CA ARG A 224 -9.51 -8.50 -11.91
C ARG A 224 -8.06 -8.83 -12.26
N GLU A 225 -7.13 -8.42 -11.43
CA GLU A 225 -5.73 -8.61 -11.71
C GLU A 225 -5.27 -10.06 -11.53
N LEU A 226 -5.82 -10.80 -10.56
CA LEU A 226 -5.57 -12.23 -10.39
C LEU A 226 -6.14 -13.09 -11.52
N ALA A 227 -7.10 -12.57 -12.28
CA ALA A 227 -7.64 -13.26 -13.47
C ALA A 227 -6.81 -13.05 -14.74
N ARG A 228 -5.75 -12.23 -14.69
CA ARG A 228 -4.90 -11.94 -15.85
C ARG A 228 -3.88 -13.03 -16.13
N THR A 229 -3.40 -13.02 -17.37
CA THR A 229 -2.26 -13.84 -17.80
C THR A 229 -1.21 -12.91 -18.44
N PRO A 230 0.05 -12.92 -18.01
CA PRO A 230 0.60 -13.76 -16.93
C PRO A 230 0.03 -13.38 -15.55
N LEU A 231 -0.16 -14.39 -14.68
CA LEU A 231 -0.53 -14.17 -13.30
C LEU A 231 0.63 -13.52 -12.54
N LYS A 232 0.33 -12.44 -11.83
CA LYS A 232 1.31 -11.74 -10.95
C LYS A 232 0.67 -11.49 -9.59
N PRO A 233 1.46 -11.40 -8.51
CA PRO A 233 0.96 -10.92 -7.23
C PRO A 233 0.32 -9.53 -7.37
N VAL A 234 -0.63 -9.21 -6.50
CA VAL A 234 -1.41 -7.97 -6.55
C VAL A 234 -1.36 -7.25 -5.23
N LEU A 235 -1.21 -5.92 -5.26
CA LEU A 235 -1.11 -5.08 -4.07
C LEU A 235 -1.91 -3.79 -4.23
N ASP A 236 -2.68 -3.40 -3.20
CA ASP A 236 -3.21 -2.04 -3.06
C ASP A 236 -2.09 -1.15 -2.52
N GLY A 237 -1.48 -0.36 -3.39
CA GLY A 237 -0.32 0.48 -3.06
C GLY A 237 -0.70 1.84 -2.49
N GLU A 238 -1.95 2.27 -2.73
CA GLU A 238 -2.50 3.51 -2.19
C GLU A 238 -4.02 3.41 -1.99
N PRO A 239 -4.46 2.85 -0.85
CA PRO A 239 -5.84 2.94 -0.39
C PRO A 239 -6.13 4.34 0.18
N SER A 240 -7.31 4.54 0.72
CA SER A 240 -7.59 5.78 1.47
C SER A 240 -6.75 5.87 2.73
N TYR A 241 -6.09 7.01 2.92
CA TYR A 241 -5.23 7.24 4.08
C TYR A 241 -6.00 7.68 5.32
N GLU A 242 -5.53 7.27 6.49
CA GLU A 242 -6.08 7.75 7.76
C GLU A 242 -5.93 9.27 7.87
N ASN A 243 -6.94 9.92 8.42
CA ASN A 243 -6.99 11.37 8.65
C ASN A 243 -6.91 12.27 7.40
N ILE A 244 -7.07 11.72 6.19
CA ILE A 244 -7.25 12.54 4.98
C ILE A 244 -8.75 12.80 4.75
N PRO A 245 -9.16 13.97 4.21
CA PRO A 245 -10.55 14.23 3.86
C PRO A 245 -11.06 13.24 2.80
N GLN A 246 -12.28 12.75 3.00
CA GLN A 246 -12.91 11.84 2.03
C GLN A 246 -13.15 12.60 0.72
N GLY A 247 -12.45 12.17 -0.34
CA GLY A 247 -12.40 12.87 -1.62
C GLY A 247 -11.26 13.89 -1.76
N LEU A 248 -10.27 13.88 -0.86
CA LEU A 248 -9.00 14.64 -0.88
C LEU A 248 -9.15 16.15 -0.71
N HIS A 249 -9.84 16.82 -1.62
CA HIS A 249 -9.79 18.28 -1.78
C HIS A 249 -11.01 19.02 -1.23
N ASP A 250 -12.03 18.31 -0.77
CA ASP A 250 -13.17 18.91 -0.07
C ASP A 250 -12.98 18.78 1.44
N PHE A 251 -12.43 19.81 2.06
CA PHE A 251 -12.11 19.84 3.49
C PHE A 251 -13.34 19.92 4.41
N SER A 252 -14.53 20.05 3.85
CA SER A 252 -15.80 19.95 4.59
C SER A 252 -16.22 18.50 4.85
N GLN A 253 -15.64 17.55 4.11
CA GLN A 253 -15.95 16.14 4.23
C GLN A 253 -15.36 15.53 5.51
N PRO A 254 -15.97 14.44 6.03
CA PRO A 254 -15.35 13.65 7.10
C PRO A 254 -13.96 13.15 6.73
N LEU A 255 -13.15 12.86 7.73
CA LEU A 255 -11.86 12.21 7.53
C LEU A 255 -12.04 10.68 7.46
N TRP A 256 -11.24 10.01 6.65
CA TRP A 256 -11.08 8.57 6.76
C TRP A 256 -10.50 8.23 8.14
N LYS A 257 -11.01 7.18 8.77
CA LYS A 257 -10.63 6.77 10.13
C LYS A 257 -10.06 5.35 10.14
N ALA A 258 -9.51 4.95 11.26
CA ALA A 258 -8.93 3.62 11.47
C ALA A 258 -9.84 2.48 10.99
N LYS A 259 -11.16 2.55 11.27
CA LYS A 259 -12.14 1.58 10.77
C LYS A 259 -12.17 1.49 9.24
N ASP A 260 -12.03 2.62 8.55
CA ASP A 260 -12.06 2.67 7.09
C ASP A 260 -10.79 2.06 6.50
N VAL A 261 -9.61 2.39 7.05
CA VAL A 261 -8.35 1.80 6.59
C VAL A 261 -8.29 0.30 6.86
N ARG A 262 -8.86 -0.18 7.98
CA ARG A 262 -9.05 -1.63 8.21
C ARG A 262 -9.90 -2.27 7.12
N ARG A 263 -11.01 -1.65 6.74
CA ARG A 263 -11.88 -2.16 5.67
C ARG A 263 -11.11 -2.33 4.36
N TYR A 264 -10.37 -1.33 3.92
CA TYR A 264 -9.54 -1.43 2.73
C TYR A 264 -8.55 -2.59 2.82
N ALA A 265 -7.87 -2.71 3.96
CA ALA A 265 -6.87 -3.74 4.19
C ALA A 265 -7.48 -5.16 4.15
N TYR A 266 -8.50 -5.42 4.94
CA TYR A 266 -9.12 -6.75 5.00
C TYR A 266 -9.84 -7.11 3.70
N TRP A 267 -10.46 -6.16 3.01
CA TRP A 267 -11.10 -6.45 1.72
C TRP A 267 -10.11 -6.83 0.63
N SER A 268 -8.98 -6.15 0.52
CA SER A 268 -7.98 -6.50 -0.48
C SER A 268 -7.25 -7.81 -0.13
N VAL A 269 -6.81 -7.96 1.12
CA VAL A 269 -6.05 -9.12 1.57
C VAL A 269 -6.88 -10.41 1.53
N PHE A 270 -8.12 -10.37 2.01
CA PHE A 270 -9.00 -11.56 1.99
C PHE A 270 -9.52 -11.89 0.57
N GLU A 271 -9.30 -11.01 -0.38
CA GLU A 271 -9.53 -11.31 -1.79
C GLU A 271 -8.32 -11.95 -2.48
N GLY A 272 -7.14 -11.98 -1.81
CA GLY A 272 -5.92 -12.63 -2.30
C GLY A 272 -4.79 -11.67 -2.67
N ALA A 273 -4.85 -10.41 -2.25
CA ALA A 273 -3.71 -9.51 -2.36
C ALA A 273 -2.52 -10.04 -1.55
N CYS A 274 -1.30 -9.81 -2.05
CA CYS A 274 -0.06 -10.27 -1.39
C CYS A 274 0.31 -9.46 -0.14
N GLY A 275 -0.55 -8.53 0.26
CA GLY A 275 -0.41 -7.65 1.41
C GLY A 275 -1.20 -6.37 1.25
N HIS A 276 -0.82 -5.34 2.00
CA HIS A 276 -1.49 -4.05 2.02
C HIS A 276 -0.50 -2.92 2.29
N THR A 277 -0.78 -1.73 1.77
CA THR A 277 -0.03 -0.52 2.11
C THR A 277 -0.94 0.43 2.88
N TYR A 278 -0.50 0.87 4.03
CA TYR A 278 -1.15 1.89 4.86
C TYR A 278 -0.65 3.28 4.48
N GLY A 279 -1.46 4.30 4.78
CA GLY A 279 -1.04 5.68 4.74
C GLY A 279 -1.79 6.51 5.79
N ASP A 280 -1.15 7.58 6.22
CA ASP A 280 -1.70 8.61 7.08
C ASP A 280 -1.39 9.99 6.51
N ASN A 281 -2.33 10.94 6.66
CA ASN A 281 -2.22 12.29 6.10
C ASN A 281 -0.96 13.03 6.55
N ALA A 282 -0.61 12.93 7.83
CA ALA A 282 0.55 13.64 8.38
C ALA A 282 1.86 12.91 8.06
N ILE A 283 1.84 11.57 8.03
CA ILE A 283 3.02 10.74 7.80
C ILE A 283 3.44 10.78 6.33
N MET A 284 2.49 10.68 5.39
CA MET A 284 2.84 10.64 3.96
C MET A 284 3.62 11.89 3.51
N GLN A 285 3.41 13.02 4.17
CA GLN A 285 4.06 14.30 3.89
C GLN A 285 4.98 14.80 5.03
N PHE A 286 5.15 14.05 6.11
CA PHE A 286 5.90 14.43 7.32
C PHE A 286 5.60 15.86 7.77
N TYR A 287 4.31 16.12 7.99
CA TYR A 287 3.83 17.44 8.35
C TYR A 287 4.42 17.93 9.67
N ARG A 288 4.94 19.15 9.66
CA ARG A 288 5.36 19.91 10.84
C ARG A 288 4.49 21.13 11.00
N GLU A 289 4.34 21.61 12.22
CA GLU A 289 3.64 22.86 12.49
C GLU A 289 4.24 23.99 11.65
N ASN A 290 3.36 24.72 10.95
CA ASN A 290 3.70 25.83 10.04
C ASN A 290 4.35 25.43 8.70
N ASP A 291 4.35 24.16 8.30
CA ASP A 291 4.69 23.80 6.92
C ASP A 291 3.77 24.51 5.94
N LYS A 292 4.35 25.34 5.04
CA LYS A 292 3.59 26.15 4.09
C LYS A 292 2.95 25.32 2.97
N ASP A 293 3.58 24.18 2.63
CA ASP A 293 3.18 23.32 1.52
C ASP A 293 2.37 22.10 1.99
N ALA A 294 1.82 22.17 3.21
CA ALA A 294 1.01 21.11 3.77
C ALA A 294 -0.27 20.87 2.96
N GLY A 295 -0.42 19.64 2.47
CA GLY A 295 -1.59 19.21 1.71
C GLY A 295 -2.75 18.74 2.57
N TYR A 296 -3.93 18.63 1.93
CA TYR A 296 -5.10 17.89 2.44
C TYR A 296 -5.56 18.26 3.84
N ASN A 297 -5.42 19.55 4.20
CA ASN A 297 -5.88 20.11 5.49
C ASN A 297 -5.37 19.34 6.72
N VAL A 298 -4.16 18.82 6.67
CA VAL A 298 -3.50 18.13 7.77
C VAL A 298 -3.44 19.03 9.02
N LYS A 299 -3.64 18.45 10.21
CA LYS A 299 -3.70 19.19 11.48
C LYS A 299 -2.72 18.69 12.53
N THR A 300 -2.40 17.41 12.50
CA THR A 300 -1.57 16.75 13.49
C THR A 300 -0.15 16.64 12.95
N CYS A 301 0.87 16.97 13.77
CA CYS A 301 2.26 16.79 13.38
C CYS A 301 2.60 15.30 13.21
N TRP A 302 3.52 14.98 12.29
CA TRP A 302 3.88 13.60 11.96
C TRP A 302 4.30 12.77 13.18
N ARG A 303 4.98 13.37 14.18
CA ARG A 303 5.41 12.65 15.39
C ARG A 303 4.23 12.20 16.27
N GLU A 304 3.17 13.00 16.32
CA GLU A 304 1.94 12.66 17.04
C GLU A 304 1.16 11.62 16.26
N ALA A 305 1.09 11.77 14.93
CA ALA A 305 0.41 10.86 14.01
C ALA A 305 1.05 9.45 13.95
N LEU A 306 2.28 9.27 14.42
CA LEU A 306 2.81 7.93 14.66
C LEU A 306 1.88 7.09 15.57
N ASN A 307 1.15 7.72 16.48
CA ASN A 307 0.22 7.06 17.40
C ASN A 307 -1.21 6.93 16.87
N ASP A 308 -1.48 7.34 15.62
CA ASP A 308 -2.80 7.16 15.03
C ASP A 308 -3.14 5.66 14.95
N PRO A 309 -4.37 5.29 15.34
CA PRO A 309 -4.68 3.89 15.66
C PRO A 309 -4.58 2.94 14.47
N GLY A 310 -4.82 3.43 13.25
CA GLY A 310 -4.76 2.60 12.04
C GLY A 310 -3.40 1.93 11.84
N SER A 311 -2.31 2.63 12.17
CA SER A 311 -0.97 2.07 12.01
C SER A 311 -0.74 0.80 12.87
N ALA A 312 -1.11 0.84 14.15
CA ALA A 312 -1.03 -0.33 15.02
C ALA A 312 -1.98 -1.46 14.57
N GLN A 313 -3.16 -1.09 14.08
CA GLN A 313 -4.17 -2.04 13.61
C GLN A 313 -3.76 -2.77 12.32
N MET A 314 -2.92 -2.17 11.49
CA MET A 314 -2.28 -2.87 10.38
C MET A 314 -1.30 -3.93 10.86
N GLY A 315 -0.58 -3.69 11.95
CA GLY A 315 0.24 -4.70 12.61
C GLY A 315 -0.58 -5.89 13.11
N TYR A 316 -1.83 -5.66 13.55
CA TYR A 316 -2.74 -6.75 13.94
C TYR A 316 -3.20 -7.59 12.74
N LEU A 317 -3.43 -6.97 11.58
CA LEU A 317 -3.65 -7.71 10.34
C LEU A 317 -2.44 -8.58 9.98
N TYR A 318 -1.23 -8.02 10.04
CA TYR A 318 0.00 -8.76 9.78
C TYR A 318 0.11 -9.99 10.68
N ASN A 319 -0.09 -9.82 11.99
CA ASN A 319 -0.04 -10.92 12.96
C ASN A 319 -1.11 -11.98 12.68
N LEU A 320 -2.31 -11.59 12.33
CA LEU A 320 -3.38 -12.53 11.99
C LEU A 320 -3.01 -13.34 10.74
N MET A 321 -2.59 -12.67 9.67
CA MET A 321 -2.24 -13.34 8.41
C MET A 321 -1.05 -14.29 8.56
N THR A 322 -0.01 -13.87 9.28
CA THR A 322 1.19 -14.69 9.51
C THR A 322 0.99 -15.82 10.55
N SER A 323 -0.14 -15.81 11.27
CA SER A 323 -0.53 -16.90 12.19
C SER A 323 -1.17 -18.11 11.50
N VAL A 324 -1.43 -18.01 10.20
CA VAL A 324 -1.98 -19.07 9.35
C VAL A 324 -1.08 -19.27 8.14
N ASN A 325 -1.22 -20.39 7.45
CA ASN A 325 -0.52 -20.61 6.18
C ASN A 325 -1.23 -19.85 5.05
N PHE A 326 -1.08 -18.52 5.05
CA PHE A 326 -1.82 -17.62 4.14
C PHE A 326 -1.52 -17.87 2.66
N GLN A 327 -0.40 -18.53 2.31
CA GLN A 327 -0.06 -18.87 0.92
C GLN A 327 -1.00 -19.92 0.33
N ASP A 328 -1.56 -20.80 1.15
CA ASP A 328 -2.56 -21.78 0.73
C ASP A 328 -3.96 -21.16 0.67
N GLY A 329 -4.10 -19.90 1.12
CA GLY A 329 -5.39 -19.22 1.19
C GLY A 329 -5.82 -18.63 -0.15
N LYS A 330 -7.13 -18.61 -0.33
CA LYS A 330 -7.83 -17.96 -1.45
C LYS A 330 -9.15 -17.35 -0.96
N HIS A 331 -9.67 -16.37 -1.68
CA HIS A 331 -11.01 -15.88 -1.39
C HIS A 331 -12.04 -17.02 -1.54
N ASN A 332 -13.08 -17.00 -0.70
CA ASN A 332 -14.10 -18.05 -0.67
C ASN A 332 -15.51 -17.46 -0.46
N ASP A 333 -16.09 -16.92 -1.51
CA ASP A 333 -17.46 -16.35 -1.45
C ASP A 333 -18.51 -17.41 -1.10
N ASN A 334 -18.25 -18.69 -1.44
CA ASN A 334 -19.19 -19.78 -1.18
C ASN A 334 -19.33 -20.13 0.31
N LEU A 335 -18.44 -19.62 1.16
CA LEU A 335 -18.49 -19.82 2.61
C LEU A 335 -19.67 -19.04 3.25
N ILE A 336 -20.22 -18.04 2.57
CA ILE A 336 -21.32 -17.20 3.06
C ILE A 336 -22.60 -17.50 2.27
N ASN A 337 -23.57 -18.17 2.92
CA ASN A 337 -24.80 -18.63 2.26
C ASN A 337 -25.69 -17.50 1.76
N ASN A 338 -25.87 -16.47 2.56
CA ASN A 338 -26.69 -15.31 2.23
C ASN A 338 -25.83 -14.17 1.65
N GLY A 339 -24.86 -14.54 0.80
CA GLY A 339 -23.93 -13.63 0.13
C GLY A 339 -24.61 -12.67 -0.87
N GLY A 340 -23.82 -12.07 -1.74
CA GLY A 340 -24.29 -11.10 -2.73
C GLY A 340 -24.36 -9.69 -2.22
N PHE A 341 -23.68 -9.40 -1.16
CA PHE A 341 -23.62 -8.09 -0.51
C PHE A 341 -22.70 -7.13 -1.27
N THR A 342 -23.12 -5.88 -1.31
CA THR A 342 -22.43 -4.82 -2.00
C THR A 342 -22.03 -3.72 -1.03
N LYS A 343 -21.02 -2.96 -1.39
CA LYS A 343 -20.54 -1.80 -0.62
C LYS A 343 -20.24 -2.22 0.83
N TYR A 344 -20.65 -1.41 1.80
CA TYR A 344 -20.33 -1.62 3.22
C TYR A 344 -20.97 -2.90 3.83
N ASP A 345 -21.94 -3.52 3.16
CA ASP A 345 -22.54 -4.79 3.60
C ASP A 345 -21.74 -6.02 3.16
N ARG A 346 -20.67 -5.83 2.36
CA ARG A 346 -19.82 -6.92 1.93
C ARG A 346 -19.19 -7.64 3.12
N ILE A 347 -19.36 -8.96 3.14
CA ILE A 347 -18.60 -9.88 3.98
C ILE A 347 -17.62 -10.60 3.08
N THR A 348 -16.35 -10.59 3.43
CA THR A 348 -15.30 -11.26 2.66
C THR A 348 -14.75 -12.44 3.44
N ALA A 349 -14.48 -13.54 2.76
CA ALA A 349 -13.93 -14.75 3.35
C ALA A 349 -12.66 -15.18 2.62
N PHE A 350 -11.65 -15.58 3.40
CA PHE A 350 -10.38 -16.11 2.93
C PHE A 350 -10.11 -17.44 3.63
N SER A 351 -9.94 -18.51 2.87
CA SER A 351 -9.77 -19.85 3.45
C SER A 351 -8.64 -20.62 2.81
N GLY A 352 -7.95 -21.40 3.63
CA GLY A 352 -6.94 -22.37 3.24
C GLY A 352 -7.33 -23.78 3.64
N LYS A 353 -6.35 -24.67 3.72
CA LYS A 353 -6.58 -26.10 4.00
C LYS A 353 -7.01 -26.40 5.44
N ASP A 354 -6.70 -25.52 6.39
CA ASP A 354 -6.89 -25.72 7.84
C ASP A 354 -7.36 -24.46 8.58
N PHE A 355 -7.74 -23.42 7.85
CA PHE A 355 -8.25 -22.19 8.41
C PHE A 355 -9.27 -21.49 7.50
N ALA A 356 -10.13 -20.68 8.10
CA ALA A 356 -10.90 -19.65 7.39
C ALA A 356 -10.99 -18.37 8.21
N LEU A 357 -10.85 -17.23 7.53
CA LEU A 357 -10.94 -15.88 8.07
C LEU A 357 -12.10 -15.16 7.37
N ILE A 358 -13.06 -14.65 8.15
CA ILE A 358 -14.26 -14.00 7.61
C ILE A 358 -14.34 -12.60 8.21
N TYR A 359 -14.13 -11.58 7.39
CA TYR A 359 -14.23 -10.17 7.81
C TYR A 359 -15.62 -9.62 7.49
N ASN A 360 -16.25 -9.09 8.49
CA ASN A 360 -17.57 -8.45 8.42
C ASN A 360 -17.46 -7.01 8.91
N TYR A 361 -17.58 -6.06 7.99
CA TYR A 361 -17.44 -4.63 8.28
C TYR A 361 -18.68 -4.02 8.93
N SER A 362 -19.88 -4.39 8.46
CA SER A 362 -21.14 -3.77 8.90
C SER A 362 -21.64 -4.30 10.24
N GLY A 363 -21.17 -5.47 10.68
CA GLY A 363 -21.63 -6.16 11.89
C GLY A 363 -23.02 -6.80 11.75
N ARG A 364 -23.48 -7.03 10.52
CA ARG A 364 -24.74 -7.72 10.28
C ARG A 364 -24.57 -9.23 10.45
N SER A 365 -25.62 -9.89 10.89
CA SER A 365 -25.67 -11.35 10.99
C SER A 365 -25.53 -11.99 9.60
N PHE A 366 -24.95 -13.17 9.54
CA PHE A 366 -24.72 -13.92 8.31
C PHE A 366 -24.80 -15.43 8.55
N GLU A 367 -24.92 -16.19 7.46
CA GLU A 367 -25.00 -17.64 7.48
C GLU A 367 -23.74 -18.26 6.89
N LEU A 368 -23.25 -19.35 7.52
CA LEU A 368 -22.08 -20.09 7.05
C LEU A 368 -22.46 -21.32 6.25
N ASN A 369 -21.75 -21.53 5.16
CA ASN A 369 -21.77 -22.77 4.40
C ASN A 369 -20.44 -23.53 4.67
N LEU A 370 -20.40 -24.31 5.73
CA LEU A 370 -19.20 -25.06 6.12
C LEU A 370 -18.80 -26.14 5.09
N GLU A 371 -19.68 -26.55 4.19
CA GLU A 371 -19.37 -27.49 3.09
C GLU A 371 -18.42 -26.85 2.05
N ALA A 372 -18.32 -25.52 2.02
CA ALA A 372 -17.39 -24.79 1.16
C ALA A 372 -15.94 -24.81 1.66
N LEU A 373 -15.66 -25.42 2.83
CA LEU A 373 -14.32 -25.54 3.39
C LEU A 373 -13.67 -26.87 2.98
N GLU A 374 -12.35 -26.86 2.82
CA GLU A 374 -11.54 -28.06 2.59
C GLU A 374 -11.27 -28.87 3.87
N PHE A 375 -11.68 -28.35 5.03
CA PHE A 375 -11.50 -28.98 6.34
C PHE A 375 -12.79 -28.86 7.17
N LYS A 376 -12.90 -29.64 8.24
CA LYS A 376 -14.00 -29.55 9.20
C LYS A 376 -13.54 -28.71 10.40
N PRO A 377 -14.07 -27.49 10.57
CA PRO A 377 -13.64 -26.64 11.68
C PRO A 377 -14.09 -27.23 13.03
N VAL A 378 -13.22 -27.14 14.02
CA VAL A 378 -13.45 -27.57 15.39
C VAL A 378 -13.57 -26.40 16.36
N SER A 379 -13.20 -25.20 15.93
CA SER A 379 -13.34 -23.98 16.72
C SER A 379 -13.74 -22.79 15.86
N ALA A 380 -14.49 -21.87 16.44
CA ALA A 380 -14.86 -20.58 15.87
C ALA A 380 -14.65 -19.49 16.90
N ARG A 381 -13.79 -18.51 16.63
CA ARG A 381 -13.47 -17.42 17.56
C ARG A 381 -13.48 -16.08 16.87
N TRP A 382 -14.00 -15.09 17.56
CA TRP A 382 -13.93 -13.71 17.11
C TRP A 382 -12.55 -13.09 17.39
N TYR A 383 -11.96 -12.52 16.38
CA TYR A 383 -10.76 -11.68 16.44
C TYR A 383 -11.18 -10.23 16.27
N ASP A 384 -10.81 -9.40 17.22
CA ASP A 384 -11.07 -7.97 17.22
C ASP A 384 -9.96 -7.24 16.43
N PRO A 385 -10.26 -6.66 15.25
CA PRO A 385 -9.25 -6.00 14.43
C PRO A 385 -8.82 -4.63 14.97
N ALA A 386 -9.52 -4.07 15.94
CA ALA A 386 -9.17 -2.81 16.58
C ALA A 386 -8.19 -2.96 17.75
N SER A 387 -8.14 -4.13 18.38
CA SER A 387 -7.23 -4.43 19.50
C SER A 387 -6.22 -5.54 19.23
N GLY A 388 -6.41 -6.32 18.17
CA GLY A 388 -5.53 -7.43 17.83
C GLY A 388 -5.68 -8.67 18.72
N VAL A 389 -6.79 -8.82 19.44
CA VAL A 389 -7.00 -9.91 20.39
C VAL A 389 -8.21 -10.77 20.02
N PHE A 390 -8.16 -12.05 20.40
CA PHE A 390 -9.32 -12.92 20.34
C PHE A 390 -10.25 -12.68 21.51
N LEU A 391 -11.57 -12.67 21.27
CA LEU A 391 -12.55 -12.68 22.34
C LEU A 391 -12.47 -14.01 23.10
N ASP A 392 -12.72 -13.97 24.41
CA ASP A 392 -12.59 -15.14 25.30
C ASP A 392 -13.60 -16.25 24.97
N LYS A 393 -14.79 -15.86 24.49
CA LYS A 393 -15.86 -16.79 24.23
C LYS A 393 -15.79 -17.34 22.81
N GLU A 394 -15.81 -18.66 22.69
CA GLU A 394 -16.00 -19.32 21.39
C GLU A 394 -17.42 -19.09 20.87
N THR A 395 -17.50 -18.98 19.55
CA THR A 395 -18.78 -18.85 18.83
C THR A 395 -19.30 -20.24 18.50
N ALA A 396 -20.56 -20.50 18.79
CA ALA A 396 -21.19 -21.75 18.40
C ALA A 396 -21.41 -21.78 16.87
N PHE A 397 -21.25 -22.95 16.29
CA PHE A 397 -21.65 -23.18 14.90
C PHE A 397 -23.18 -23.22 14.81
N SER A 398 -23.82 -22.10 14.51
CA SER A 398 -25.27 -21.95 14.32
C SER A 398 -25.55 -21.55 12.89
N ASP A 399 -26.83 -21.77 12.46
CA ASP A 399 -27.26 -21.41 11.11
C ASP A 399 -27.06 -19.92 10.84
N VAL A 400 -27.26 -19.08 11.85
CA VAL A 400 -27.04 -17.63 11.79
C VAL A 400 -25.97 -17.23 12.80
N ILE A 401 -24.97 -16.49 12.34
CA ILE A 401 -23.89 -15.97 13.14
C ILE A 401 -24.14 -14.48 13.42
N ASP A 402 -24.29 -14.14 14.69
CA ASP A 402 -24.37 -12.74 15.15
C ASP A 402 -22.97 -12.17 15.43
N VAL A 403 -22.75 -10.96 14.96
CA VAL A 403 -21.43 -10.29 15.05
C VAL A 403 -21.37 -9.41 16.30
N PRO A 404 -20.42 -9.64 17.21
CA PRO A 404 -20.23 -8.77 18.37
C PRO A 404 -19.66 -7.39 17.94
N LYS A 405 -19.68 -6.45 18.88
CA LYS A 405 -18.93 -5.20 18.72
C LYS A 405 -17.47 -5.43 19.10
N ASN A 406 -16.57 -4.71 18.42
CA ASN A 406 -15.15 -4.70 18.76
C ASN A 406 -14.86 -3.84 20.01
N SER A 407 -13.63 -3.80 20.47
CA SER A 407 -13.20 -3.05 21.66
C SER A 407 -13.37 -1.53 21.54
N SER A 408 -13.42 -1.01 20.34
CA SER A 408 -13.72 0.40 20.05
C SER A 408 -15.22 0.70 19.96
N GLY A 409 -16.09 -0.30 20.16
CA GLY A 409 -17.54 -0.20 20.02
C GLY A 409 -18.04 -0.15 18.58
N GLU A 410 -17.17 -0.38 17.62
CA GLU A 410 -17.48 -0.44 16.18
C GLU A 410 -18.00 -1.84 15.79
N SER A 411 -18.45 -1.97 14.56
CA SER A 411 -19.14 -3.17 14.10
C SER A 411 -18.26 -4.20 13.41
N ASP A 412 -17.05 -3.79 13.00
CA ASP A 412 -16.20 -4.69 12.22
C ASP A 412 -15.48 -5.73 13.08
N MET A 413 -15.60 -6.99 12.67
CA MET A 413 -15.01 -8.14 13.36
C MET A 413 -14.55 -9.20 12.36
N ILE A 414 -13.66 -10.08 12.83
CA ILE A 414 -13.21 -11.24 12.04
C ILE A 414 -13.57 -12.53 12.77
N LEU A 415 -14.30 -13.40 12.11
CA LEU A 415 -14.50 -14.76 12.57
C LEU A 415 -13.38 -15.65 12.04
N VAL A 416 -12.68 -16.32 12.94
CA VAL A 416 -11.60 -17.25 12.64
C VAL A 416 -12.07 -18.66 12.90
N LEU A 417 -12.04 -19.52 11.87
CA LEU A 417 -12.36 -20.94 11.93
C LEU A 417 -11.06 -21.76 11.83
N LYS A 418 -10.90 -22.74 12.71
CA LYS A 418 -9.77 -23.71 12.71
C LYS A 418 -10.26 -25.12 12.97
#